data_36843d23056b52ef9786e19651eba62e
#
_entry.id   36843d23056b52ef9786e19651eba62e
#
_cell.length_a   1.000
_cell.length_b   1.000
_cell.length_c   1.000
_cell.angle_alpha   90.00
_cell.angle_beta   90.00
_cell.angle_gamma   90.00
#
_symmetry.space_group_name_H-M   'P 1'
#
loop_
_entity.id
_entity.type
_entity.pdbx_description
1 polymer ?
#
loop_
_entity_poly.entity_id
_entity_poly.type
_entity_poly.pdbx_seq_one_letter_code
_entity_poly.pdbx_strand_id
1 'polypeptide(L)'
;MTQVSRRTVTGLATAGLSLPILAACGDDGDTASDPAGGSGSSDSGGTSSSPAAPETSGGGGGSADALTSTSDIEVGGGTIFADEQVVVTQPSEGEFKAFNTTCTHQGCPVQSVSDGTINCTCHGSMFSIEDGSPQGGPATSPLEEVAISVEGDSIVLA
;
A
#
# COMPACT_ATOMS: atom_id res chain seq x y z
N MET A 1 5.16 -18.55 44.53
CA MET A 1 6.18 -17.51 44.81
C MET A 1 7.35 -17.79 43.90
N THR A 2 7.40 -17.14 42.73
CA THR A 2 8.44 -17.40 41.74
C THR A 2 9.18 -16.10 41.46
N GLN A 3 10.47 -16.07 41.78
CA GLN A 3 11.38 -14.94 41.71
C GLN A 3 11.70 -14.57 40.25
N VAL A 4 11.51 -13.31 39.91
CA VAL A 4 11.90 -12.73 38.62
C VAL A 4 13.36 -12.27 38.74
N SER A 5 14.24 -12.91 37.99
CA SER A 5 15.66 -12.58 37.93
C SER A 5 15.88 -11.39 36.98
N ARG A 6 16.30 -10.27 37.52
CA ARG A 6 16.74 -9.08 36.78
C ARG A 6 18.20 -9.30 36.31
N ARG A 7 18.43 -9.46 35.03
CA ARG A 7 19.79 -9.41 34.47
C ARG A 7 20.06 -7.97 34.00
N THR A 8 20.93 -7.33 34.75
CA THR A 8 21.59 -6.07 34.41
C THR A 8 22.67 -6.38 33.38
N VAL A 9 22.56 -5.82 32.18
CA VAL A 9 23.66 -5.82 31.22
C VAL A 9 24.24 -4.40 31.14
N THR A 10 25.42 -4.27 31.76
CA THR A 10 26.29 -3.10 31.64
C THR A 10 27.28 -3.38 30.51
N GLY A 11 27.46 -2.47 29.60
CA GLY A 11 28.56 -2.67 28.66
C GLY A 11 28.66 -1.68 27.53
N LEU A 12 29.55 -0.78 27.71
CA LEU A 12 30.56 -0.14 26.86
C LEU A 12 30.11 0.79 25.73
N ALA A 13 30.44 2.06 26.01
CA ALA A 13 30.68 3.12 25.05
C ALA A 13 31.94 2.84 24.22
N THR A 14 31.86 2.97 22.91
CA THR A 14 33.01 3.23 22.05
C THR A 14 32.79 4.48 21.25
N ALA A 15 33.53 5.49 21.58
CA ALA A 15 33.73 6.72 20.81
C ALA A 15 34.60 6.38 19.59
N GLY A 16 34.16 6.78 18.40
CA GLY A 16 34.90 6.66 17.15
C GLY A 16 34.73 7.93 16.32
N LEU A 17 35.85 8.63 16.17
CA LEU A 17 36.10 9.90 15.52
C LEU A 17 35.59 9.99 14.07
N SER A 18 35.06 11.17 13.79
CA SER A 18 35.10 12.06 12.62
C SER A 18 35.97 11.68 11.43
N LEU A 19 35.43 11.97 10.22
CA LEU A 19 36.14 12.74 9.19
C LEU A 19 35.11 13.29 8.17
N PRO A 20 35.13 14.60 7.86
CA PRO A 20 34.37 15.16 6.78
C PRO A 20 35.15 15.06 5.46
N ILE A 21 34.52 14.59 4.42
CA ILE A 21 35.05 14.71 3.07
C ILE A 21 34.19 15.74 2.35
N LEU A 22 34.74 16.93 2.21
CA LEU A 22 34.34 17.91 1.19
C LEU A 22 34.87 17.40 -0.16
N ALA A 23 34.01 17.30 -1.14
CA ALA A 23 34.39 17.36 -2.53
C ALA A 23 33.36 18.21 -3.26
N ALA A 24 33.79 19.41 -3.57
CA ALA A 24 33.18 20.39 -4.44
C ALA A 24 33.56 20.11 -5.89
N CYS A 25 32.97 20.91 -6.76
CA CYS A 25 33.16 21.10 -8.22
C CYS A 25 32.16 20.25 -9.01
N GLY A 26 31.27 20.88 -9.73
CA GLY A 26 31.42 22.01 -10.65
C GLY A 26 31.15 21.47 -12.02
N ASP A 27 30.36 22.04 -12.71
CA ASP A 27 30.60 22.83 -13.91
C ASP A 27 29.49 22.74 -14.94
N ASP A 28 29.12 23.89 -15.32
CA ASP A 28 28.41 24.44 -16.46
C ASP A 28 28.28 23.58 -17.74
N GLY A 29 27.13 23.75 -18.38
CA GLY A 29 26.90 23.26 -19.73
C GLY A 29 25.56 23.75 -20.31
N ASP A 30 25.48 25.09 -20.53
CA ASP A 30 24.57 25.71 -21.50
C ASP A 30 24.72 25.03 -22.85
N THR A 31 23.64 24.61 -23.47
CA THR A 31 23.48 24.75 -24.92
C THR A 31 22.02 24.77 -25.31
N ALA A 32 21.52 25.91 -25.60
CA ALA A 32 20.34 26.15 -26.39
C ALA A 32 20.56 25.71 -27.82
N SER A 33 19.61 25.07 -28.43
CA SER A 33 19.33 25.12 -29.88
C SER A 33 17.96 24.49 -30.18
N ASP A 34 16.98 25.35 -30.40
CA ASP A 34 15.90 25.13 -31.36
C ASP A 34 16.45 25.53 -32.77
N PRO A 35 15.97 24.96 -33.90
CA PRO A 35 14.64 25.23 -34.38
C PRO A 35 13.98 24.17 -35.29
N ALA A 36 12.63 24.24 -35.32
CA ALA A 36 11.75 24.17 -36.49
C ALA A 36 11.72 22.96 -37.45
N GLY A 37 10.51 22.46 -37.65
CA GLY A 37 9.98 22.18 -38.97
C GLY A 37 9.76 20.72 -39.32
N GLY A 38 8.48 20.36 -39.63
CA GLY A 38 8.18 19.16 -40.34
C GLY A 38 6.74 18.66 -40.20
N SER A 39 5.83 19.28 -40.92
CA SER A 39 4.51 18.75 -41.25
C SER A 39 4.64 17.39 -41.98
N GLY A 40 3.80 16.43 -41.60
CA GLY A 40 3.64 15.18 -42.33
C GLY A 40 2.37 14.48 -41.92
N SER A 41 1.26 14.80 -42.57
CA SER A 41 0.04 14.01 -42.60
C SER A 41 0.27 12.69 -43.33
N SER A 42 -0.23 11.56 -42.82
CA SER A 42 -0.74 10.40 -43.58
C SER A 42 -1.38 9.43 -42.60
N ASP A 43 -2.64 9.41 -42.50
CA ASP A 43 -3.61 8.40 -42.88
C ASP A 43 -3.09 6.94 -42.95
N SER A 44 -3.64 6.09 -42.12
CA SER A 44 -4.11 4.76 -42.49
C SER A 44 -4.65 3.99 -41.29
N GLY A 45 -5.91 3.59 -41.40
CA GLY A 45 -6.66 2.75 -40.51
C GLY A 45 -5.97 1.44 -40.13
N GLY A 46 -6.19 1.08 -38.89
CA GLY A 46 -5.88 -0.21 -38.31
C GLY A 46 -6.91 -0.55 -37.28
N THR A 47 -7.91 -1.30 -37.67
CA THR A 47 -8.83 -2.02 -36.82
C THR A 47 -7.99 -2.92 -35.90
N SER A 48 -7.84 -2.54 -34.63
CA SER A 48 -7.28 -3.41 -33.62
C SER A 48 -8.39 -3.85 -32.68
N SER A 49 -8.76 -5.09 -32.86
CA SER A 49 -9.65 -5.83 -31.99
C SER A 49 -9.07 -5.86 -30.59
N SER A 50 -9.78 -5.24 -29.65
CA SER A 50 -9.56 -5.37 -28.22
C SER A 50 -9.83 -6.82 -27.82
N PRO A 51 -8.89 -7.54 -27.20
CA PRO A 51 -9.24 -8.80 -26.54
C PRO A 51 -10.05 -8.48 -25.30
N ALA A 52 -11.28 -8.97 -25.29
CA ALA A 52 -12.14 -8.98 -24.12
C ALA A 52 -11.39 -9.66 -22.95
N ALA A 53 -11.26 -8.95 -21.86
CA ALA A 53 -10.90 -9.54 -20.58
C ALA A 53 -11.98 -10.56 -20.20
N PRO A 54 -11.64 -11.72 -19.62
CA PRO A 54 -12.63 -12.63 -19.11
C PRO A 54 -13.28 -11.99 -17.88
N GLU A 55 -14.55 -11.65 -18.03
CA GLU A 55 -15.43 -11.34 -16.91
C GLU A 55 -15.61 -12.64 -16.12
N THR A 56 -14.83 -12.83 -15.08
CA THR A 56 -15.10 -13.90 -14.12
C THR A 56 -16.24 -13.42 -13.23
N SER A 57 -17.47 -13.63 -13.69
CA SER A 57 -18.65 -13.62 -12.83
C SER A 57 -18.55 -14.80 -11.87
N GLY A 58 -17.86 -14.64 -10.76
CA GLY A 58 -17.95 -15.49 -9.60
C GLY A 58 -19.22 -15.12 -8.83
N GLY A 59 -20.35 -15.72 -9.20
CA GLY A 59 -21.58 -15.67 -8.40
C GLY A 59 -21.39 -16.44 -7.11
N GLY A 60 -20.99 -15.78 -6.04
CA GLY A 60 -21.12 -16.26 -4.67
C GLY A 60 -22.39 -15.67 -4.07
N GLY A 61 -23.38 -16.52 -3.70
CA GLY A 61 -24.55 -16.11 -2.96
C GLY A 61 -24.17 -15.66 -1.56
N GLY A 62 -23.80 -14.40 -1.42
CA GLY A 62 -23.62 -13.72 -0.14
C GLY A 62 -24.91 -13.01 0.24
N SER A 63 -25.21 -12.94 1.53
CA SER A 63 -26.24 -12.08 2.10
C SER A 63 -26.13 -10.68 1.52
N ALA A 64 -27.25 -9.96 1.34
CA ALA A 64 -27.32 -8.69 0.61
C ALA A 64 -26.45 -7.54 1.17
N ASP A 65 -25.75 -7.75 2.27
CA ASP A 65 -24.87 -6.79 2.95
C ASP A 65 -23.42 -7.29 3.09
N ALA A 66 -23.04 -8.41 2.45
CA ALA A 66 -21.69 -8.92 2.51
C ALA A 66 -20.76 -8.11 1.60
N LEU A 67 -19.67 -7.60 2.17
CA LEU A 67 -18.63 -6.91 1.43
C LEU A 67 -17.85 -7.87 0.52
N THR A 68 -17.47 -9.05 1.07
CA THR A 68 -16.72 -10.09 0.34
C THR A 68 -16.77 -11.42 1.07
N SER A 69 -16.24 -12.46 0.44
CA SER A 69 -16.00 -13.76 1.09
C SER A 69 -14.63 -13.77 1.77
N THR A 70 -14.52 -14.52 2.88
CA THR A 70 -13.24 -14.74 3.58
C THR A 70 -12.17 -15.37 2.69
N SER A 71 -12.59 -16.22 1.73
CA SER A 71 -11.71 -16.87 0.76
C SER A 71 -11.11 -15.92 -0.29
N ASP A 72 -11.68 -14.72 -0.45
CA ASP A 72 -11.22 -13.73 -1.43
C ASP A 72 -10.08 -12.86 -0.88
N ILE A 73 -9.75 -13.01 0.39
CA ILE A 73 -8.67 -12.27 1.05
C ILE A 73 -7.51 -13.22 1.32
N GLU A 74 -6.39 -13.03 0.64
CA GLU A 74 -5.20 -13.87 0.81
C GLU A 74 -4.52 -13.62 2.16
N VAL A 75 -3.98 -14.69 2.77
CA VAL A 75 -3.18 -14.60 4.00
C VAL A 75 -1.89 -13.80 3.74
N GLY A 76 -1.60 -12.83 4.57
CA GLY A 76 -0.49 -11.88 4.39
C GLY A 76 -0.76 -10.80 3.36
N GLY A 77 -2.00 -10.73 2.83
CA GLY A 77 -2.43 -9.78 1.81
C GLY A 77 -3.68 -9.01 2.19
N GLY A 78 -4.40 -8.56 1.18
CA GLY A 78 -5.66 -7.82 1.34
C GLY A 78 -6.25 -7.37 0.02
N THR A 79 -7.51 -6.95 0.08
CA THR A 79 -8.30 -6.47 -1.07
C THR A 79 -8.87 -5.09 -0.78
N ILE A 80 -8.80 -4.20 -1.77
CA ILE A 80 -9.31 -2.82 -1.69
C ILE A 80 -10.70 -2.75 -2.31
N PHE A 81 -11.66 -2.28 -1.55
CA PHE A 81 -13.04 -2.00 -1.94
C PHE A 81 -13.20 -0.49 -2.07
N ALA A 82 -13.01 0.01 -3.29
CA ALA A 82 -12.91 1.46 -3.53
C ALA A 82 -14.25 2.18 -3.34
N ASP A 83 -15.36 1.53 -3.66
CA ASP A 83 -16.71 2.10 -3.54
C ASP A 83 -17.11 2.29 -2.06
N GLU A 84 -16.69 1.37 -1.19
CA GLU A 84 -16.89 1.40 0.26
C GLU A 84 -15.79 2.16 1.00
N GLN A 85 -14.71 2.52 0.30
CA GLN A 85 -13.52 3.17 0.85
C GLN A 85 -12.85 2.34 1.96
N VAL A 86 -12.87 1.03 1.82
CA VAL A 86 -12.32 0.06 2.78
C VAL A 86 -11.28 -0.82 2.12
N VAL A 87 -10.21 -1.11 2.83
CA VAL A 87 -9.27 -2.18 2.53
C VAL A 87 -9.41 -3.26 3.61
N VAL A 88 -9.67 -4.48 3.20
CA VAL A 88 -9.71 -5.64 4.09
C VAL A 88 -8.42 -6.41 3.95
N THR A 89 -7.81 -6.76 5.07
CA THR A 89 -6.55 -7.50 5.13
C THR A 89 -6.70 -8.79 5.93
N GLN A 90 -5.83 -9.76 5.67
CA GLN A 90 -5.73 -10.99 6.44
C GLN A 90 -4.28 -11.20 6.91
N PRO A 91 -3.87 -10.59 8.04
CA PRO A 91 -2.50 -10.73 8.55
C PRO A 91 -2.10 -12.17 8.84
N SER A 92 -3.02 -12.94 9.40
CA SER A 92 -2.88 -14.36 9.72
C SER A 92 -4.12 -15.11 9.28
N GLU A 93 -4.00 -16.41 9.07
CA GLU A 93 -5.14 -17.25 8.66
C GLU A 93 -6.33 -17.08 9.61
N GLY A 94 -7.48 -16.67 9.06
CA GLY A 94 -8.72 -16.45 9.79
C GLY A 94 -8.78 -15.16 10.62
N GLU A 95 -7.74 -14.32 10.60
CA GLU A 95 -7.72 -13.01 11.23
C GLU A 95 -7.92 -11.91 10.17
N PHE A 96 -9.05 -11.21 10.24
CA PHE A 96 -9.36 -10.14 9.29
C PHE A 96 -9.36 -8.79 9.98
N LYS A 97 -8.79 -7.79 9.27
CA LYS A 97 -8.78 -6.39 9.66
C LYS A 97 -9.34 -5.56 8.52
N ALA A 98 -9.87 -4.40 8.84
CA ALA A 98 -10.27 -3.45 7.81
C ALA A 98 -9.84 -2.04 8.18
N PHE A 99 -9.44 -1.28 7.17
CA PHE A 99 -8.99 0.11 7.33
C PHE A 99 -9.60 0.99 6.25
N ASN A 100 -9.75 2.27 6.56
CA ASN A 100 -10.13 3.28 5.58
C ASN A 100 -9.02 3.41 4.52
N THR A 101 -9.42 3.54 3.25
CA THR A 101 -8.46 3.68 2.14
C THR A 101 -7.80 5.04 2.05
N THR A 102 -8.19 6.02 2.88
CA THR A 102 -7.65 7.37 2.86
C THR A 102 -6.30 7.46 3.55
N CYS A 103 -5.24 7.69 2.78
CA CYS A 103 -3.87 7.86 3.28
C CYS A 103 -3.77 9.07 4.21
N THR A 104 -3.25 8.86 5.40
CA THR A 104 -3.15 9.89 6.46
C THR A 104 -2.10 10.98 6.19
N HIS A 105 -1.29 10.83 5.11
CA HIS A 105 -0.36 11.89 4.71
C HIS A 105 -1.07 13.09 4.07
N GLN A 106 -1.80 12.88 2.97
CA GLN A 106 -2.48 13.94 2.21
C GLN A 106 -3.82 13.49 1.59
N GLY A 107 -4.46 12.46 2.13
CA GLY A 107 -5.79 12.06 1.70
C GLY A 107 -5.87 11.31 0.37
N CYS A 108 -4.74 10.91 -0.24
CA CYS A 108 -4.78 10.03 -1.41
C CYS A 108 -5.40 8.67 -1.03
N PRO A 109 -6.14 8.02 -1.92
CA PRO A 109 -6.52 6.63 -1.70
C PRO A 109 -5.29 5.71 -1.75
N VAL A 110 -5.26 4.67 -0.94
CA VAL A 110 -4.28 3.58 -1.07
C VAL A 110 -4.59 2.77 -2.34
N GLN A 111 -3.57 2.19 -2.98
CA GLN A 111 -3.73 1.57 -4.30
C GLN A 111 -3.39 0.08 -4.34
N SER A 112 -2.67 -0.45 -3.37
CA SER A 112 -2.32 -1.87 -3.36
C SER A 112 -2.05 -2.40 -1.97
N VAL A 113 -2.15 -3.72 -1.82
CA VAL A 113 -1.69 -4.45 -0.65
C VAL A 113 -0.65 -5.46 -1.14
N SER A 114 0.55 -5.43 -0.60
CA SER A 114 1.63 -6.35 -0.93
C SER A 114 2.69 -6.36 0.16
N ASP A 115 3.40 -7.48 0.28
CA ASP A 115 4.51 -7.65 1.22
C ASP A 115 4.17 -7.27 2.67
N GLY A 116 2.94 -7.58 3.09
CA GLY A 116 2.46 -7.26 4.44
C GLY A 116 2.17 -5.77 4.67
N THR A 117 2.06 -4.98 3.60
CA THR A 117 1.78 -3.54 3.68
C THR A 117 0.66 -3.09 2.76
N ILE A 118 -0.08 -2.08 3.21
CA ILE A 118 -1.04 -1.29 2.43
C ILE A 118 -0.30 -0.08 1.88
N ASN A 119 -0.31 0.11 0.55
CA ASN A 119 0.56 1.05 -0.12
C ASN A 119 -0.18 2.22 -0.75
N CYS A 120 0.30 3.43 -0.48
CA CYS A 120 -0.14 4.67 -1.12
C CYS A 120 0.95 5.16 -2.07
N THR A 121 0.73 5.03 -3.39
CA THR A 121 1.73 5.37 -4.42
C THR A 121 1.88 6.87 -4.66
N CYS A 122 0.96 7.72 -4.16
CA CYS A 122 1.05 9.16 -4.31
C CYS A 122 2.38 9.73 -3.80
N HIS A 123 2.76 9.32 -2.57
CA HIS A 123 3.99 9.81 -1.93
C HIS A 123 4.79 8.69 -1.25
N GLY A 124 4.44 7.43 -1.53
CA GLY A 124 5.18 6.27 -1.03
C GLY A 124 4.94 5.93 0.44
N SER A 125 3.80 6.32 1.02
CA SER A 125 3.44 5.86 2.36
C SER A 125 3.05 4.39 2.34
N MET A 126 3.53 3.64 3.33
CA MET A 126 3.23 2.23 3.55
C MET A 126 2.69 2.04 4.96
N PHE A 127 1.66 1.19 5.09
CA PHE A 127 1.01 0.91 6.37
C PHE A 127 0.95 -0.59 6.62
N SER A 128 1.02 -1.00 7.87
CA SER A 128 0.91 -2.41 8.28
C SER A 128 -0.48 -2.97 7.99
N ILE A 129 -0.54 -4.21 7.51
CA ILE A 129 -1.81 -4.94 7.37
C ILE A 129 -2.39 -5.40 8.71
N GLU A 130 -1.60 -5.37 9.80
CA GLU A 130 -2.01 -5.86 11.12
C GLU A 130 -2.78 -4.81 11.92
N ASP A 131 -2.34 -3.54 11.87
CA ASP A 131 -2.84 -2.48 12.73
C ASP A 131 -2.94 -1.10 12.04
N GLY A 132 -2.68 -1.04 10.73
CA GLY A 132 -2.72 0.20 9.96
C GLY A 132 -1.58 1.17 10.28
N SER A 133 -0.62 0.83 11.13
CA SER A 133 0.48 1.71 11.53
C SER A 133 1.42 2.04 10.38
N PRO A 134 2.00 3.27 10.32
CA PRO A 134 2.96 3.63 9.28
C PRO A 134 4.22 2.78 9.39
N GLN A 135 4.60 2.13 8.28
CA GLN A 135 5.82 1.33 8.14
C GLN A 135 6.88 2.06 7.32
N GLY A 136 6.47 3.05 6.53
CA GLY A 136 7.39 3.84 5.70
C GLY A 136 6.69 4.99 5.00
N GLY A 137 7.50 5.87 4.40
CA GLY A 137 7.01 7.05 3.71
C GLY A 137 6.68 8.22 4.64
N PRO A 138 6.01 9.26 4.14
CA PRO A 138 5.79 10.50 4.87
C PRO A 138 4.60 10.49 5.85
N ALA A 139 3.72 9.48 5.81
CA ALA A 139 2.61 9.36 6.78
C ALA A 139 3.16 9.10 8.20
N THR A 140 2.60 9.78 9.20
CA THR A 140 3.01 9.68 10.61
C THR A 140 1.92 9.15 11.53
N SER A 141 0.72 8.95 10.98
CA SER A 141 -0.44 8.44 11.73
C SER A 141 -0.95 7.16 11.07
N PRO A 142 -1.54 6.23 11.83
CA PRO A 142 -2.12 5.01 11.26
C PRO A 142 -3.33 5.31 10.39
N LEU A 143 -3.68 4.35 9.52
CA LEU A 143 -4.98 4.33 8.86
C LEU A 143 -6.08 4.15 9.91
N GLU A 144 -7.25 4.72 9.65
CA GLU A 144 -8.41 4.54 10.51
C GLU A 144 -8.94 3.11 10.36
N GLU A 145 -9.12 2.42 11.49
CA GLU A 145 -9.70 1.07 11.51
C GLU A 145 -11.22 1.14 11.25
N VAL A 146 -11.71 0.26 10.38
CA VAL A 146 -13.12 0.10 10.06
C VAL A 146 -13.64 -1.17 10.73
N ALA A 147 -14.75 -1.06 11.44
CA ALA A 147 -15.36 -2.20 12.08
C ALA A 147 -15.97 -3.16 11.06
N ILE A 148 -15.60 -4.44 11.16
CA ILE A 148 -16.14 -5.53 10.35
C ILE A 148 -16.57 -6.71 11.24
N SER A 149 -17.47 -7.54 10.71
CA SER A 149 -17.86 -8.82 11.30
C SER A 149 -17.66 -9.93 10.30
N VAL A 150 -17.26 -11.10 10.79
CA VAL A 150 -17.18 -12.32 9.98
C VAL A 150 -18.41 -13.18 10.30
N GLU A 151 -19.25 -13.38 9.30
CA GLU A 151 -20.49 -14.17 9.39
C GLU A 151 -20.38 -15.40 8.49
N GLY A 152 -20.01 -16.53 9.08
CA GLY A 152 -19.69 -17.74 8.32
C GLY A 152 -18.49 -17.51 7.42
N ASP A 153 -18.68 -17.57 6.11
CA ASP A 153 -17.65 -17.32 5.10
C ASP A 153 -17.71 -15.89 4.52
N SER A 154 -18.51 -15.00 5.12
CA SER A 154 -18.69 -13.63 4.61
C SER A 154 -18.14 -12.59 5.57
N ILE A 155 -17.56 -11.53 5.02
CA ILE A 155 -17.11 -10.35 5.74
C ILE A 155 -18.13 -9.24 5.47
N VAL A 156 -18.67 -8.64 6.54
CA VAL A 156 -19.65 -7.56 6.49
C VAL A 156 -19.12 -6.33 7.22
N LEU A 157 -19.54 -5.14 6.80
CA LEU A 157 -19.28 -3.91 7.55
C LEU A 157 -20.20 -3.86 8.78
N ALA A 158 -19.67 -3.47 9.94
CA ALA A 158 -20.39 -3.45 11.21
C ALA A 158 -20.97 -2.06 11.54
#